data_094f8dca97ec356da41ce8bae66985bd
#
_entry.id   094f8dca97ec356da41ce8bae66985bd
#
_cell.length_a   1.000
_cell.length_b   1.000
_cell.length_c   1.000
_cell.angle_alpha   90.00
_cell.angle_beta   90.00
_cell.angle_gamma   90.00
#
_symmetry.space_group_name_H-M   'P 1'
#
loop_
_entity.id
_entity.type
_entity.pdbx_description
1 polymer ?
#
loop_
_entity_poly.entity_id
_entity_poly.type
_entity_poly.pdbx_seq_one_letter_code
_entity_poly.pdbx_strand_id
1 'polypeptide(L)'
;MQYHTFLFPLTVLITALSSRLPFMNFPLDDDFSIYTYRARFAKRGFKWKKDIQLIGNPFWKMPLLDLLYGDPKGGTRRLRIFQTAFHIFSAGVVYYVTWSLTQSSLAALIAGLLYAFYGTSPDLIAGSFNFEQFYIPFIIMGLAFVESGPESALIAGLCFGLASLAKVTTLIFVPAMMLPAAITYGIKPALIMGLGAAIPTLISSLTDWQLGYLDATSRKQNGTRLATTLR
;
A
#
# COMPACT_ATOMS: atom_id res chain seq x y z
N MET A 1 16.39 33.10 -5.37
CA MET A 1 16.38 31.64 -5.68
C MET A 1 15.78 30.73 -4.60
N GLN A 2 15.49 31.17 -3.39
CA GLN A 2 15.03 30.30 -2.30
C GLN A 2 13.51 29.99 -2.29
N TYR A 3 12.66 30.76 -2.94
CA TYR A 3 11.21 30.59 -2.87
C TYR A 3 10.69 29.33 -3.58
N HIS A 4 11.33 28.88 -4.64
CA HIS A 4 10.93 27.68 -5.39
C HIS A 4 11.06 26.40 -4.56
N THR A 5 11.96 26.37 -3.58
CA THR A 5 12.22 25.22 -2.72
C THR A 5 11.00 24.87 -1.85
N PHE A 6 10.19 25.83 -1.46
CA PHE A 6 8.99 25.63 -0.64
C PHE A 6 7.69 25.68 -1.44
N LEU A 7 7.62 26.54 -2.47
CA LEU A 7 6.38 26.72 -3.24
C LEU A 7 6.01 25.48 -4.06
N PHE A 8 6.98 24.83 -4.69
CA PHE A 8 6.69 23.69 -5.54
C PHE A 8 6.18 22.47 -4.79
N PRO A 9 6.82 21.96 -3.73
CA PRO A 9 6.26 20.88 -2.94
C PRO A 9 4.92 21.26 -2.32
N LEU A 10 4.74 22.49 -1.82
CA LEU A 10 3.47 22.95 -1.29
C LEU A 10 2.36 22.92 -2.34
N THR A 11 2.65 23.36 -3.57
CA THR A 11 1.71 23.29 -4.69
C THR A 11 1.28 21.85 -4.98
N VAL A 12 2.22 20.90 -4.98
CA VAL A 12 1.91 19.47 -5.17
C VAL A 12 0.99 18.95 -4.06
N LEU A 13 1.30 19.25 -2.80
CA LEU A 13 0.51 18.78 -1.66
C LEU A 13 -0.90 19.39 -1.65
N ILE A 14 -1.02 20.68 -1.94
CA ILE A 14 -2.34 21.36 -2.05
C ILE A 14 -3.14 20.77 -3.21
N THR A 15 -2.51 20.52 -4.35
CA THR A 15 -3.18 19.92 -5.50
C THR A 15 -3.66 18.50 -5.17
N ALA A 16 -2.81 17.69 -4.53
CA ALA A 16 -3.18 16.35 -4.10
C ALA A 16 -4.35 16.34 -3.09
N LEU A 17 -4.38 17.30 -2.16
CA LEU A 17 -5.51 17.49 -1.27
C LEU A 17 -6.76 17.89 -2.02
N SER A 18 -6.67 18.94 -2.85
CA SER A 18 -7.82 19.53 -3.56
C SER A 18 -8.46 18.54 -4.53
N SER A 19 -7.65 17.73 -5.22
CA SER A 19 -8.14 16.70 -6.15
C SER A 19 -8.93 15.59 -5.45
N ARG A 20 -8.72 15.39 -4.14
CA ARG A 20 -9.41 14.37 -3.32
C ARG A 20 -10.68 14.87 -2.65
N LEU A 21 -10.83 16.18 -2.43
CA LEU A 21 -11.98 16.73 -1.73
C LEU A 21 -13.34 16.34 -2.32
N PRO A 22 -13.54 16.33 -3.66
CA PRO A 22 -14.81 15.92 -4.26
C PRO A 22 -15.20 14.48 -3.91
N PHE A 23 -14.22 13.60 -3.67
CA PHE A 23 -14.44 12.17 -3.45
C PHE A 23 -14.66 11.80 -1.99
N MET A 24 -14.58 12.77 -1.06
CA MET A 24 -14.75 12.51 0.38
C MET A 24 -16.09 11.89 0.76
N ASN A 25 -17.13 12.16 -0.01
CA ASN A 25 -18.48 11.66 0.21
C ASN A 25 -18.93 10.61 -0.84
N PHE A 26 -18.02 10.20 -1.74
CA PHE A 26 -18.35 9.17 -2.73
C PHE A 26 -18.60 7.83 -2.05
N PRO A 27 -19.56 7.05 -2.54
CA PRO A 27 -19.77 5.69 -2.06
C PRO A 27 -18.52 4.82 -2.31
N LEU A 28 -18.43 3.73 -1.59
CA LEU A 28 -17.41 2.72 -1.83
C LEU A 28 -17.86 1.85 -3.00
N ASP A 29 -16.92 1.39 -3.79
CA ASP A 29 -17.19 0.40 -4.84
C ASP A 29 -17.41 -1.01 -4.27
N ASP A 30 -17.75 -1.94 -5.16
CA ASP A 30 -18.12 -3.30 -4.78
C ASP A 30 -16.95 -4.06 -4.14
N ASP A 31 -15.75 -3.95 -4.67
CA ASP A 31 -14.57 -4.65 -4.15
C ASP A 31 -14.23 -4.18 -2.72
N PHE A 32 -14.36 -2.91 -2.48
CA PHE A 32 -14.09 -2.36 -1.17
C PHE A 32 -15.22 -2.59 -0.18
N SER A 33 -16.45 -2.61 -0.63
CA SER A 33 -17.61 -2.93 0.24
C SER A 33 -17.48 -4.33 0.83
N ILE A 34 -16.86 -5.29 0.14
CA ILE A 34 -16.56 -6.62 0.67
C ILE A 34 -15.60 -6.55 1.87
N TYR A 35 -14.53 -5.76 1.77
CA TYR A 35 -13.56 -5.62 2.88
C TYR A 35 -14.17 -4.89 4.07
N THR A 36 -14.94 -3.85 3.85
CA THR A 36 -15.60 -3.10 4.92
C THR A 36 -16.70 -3.90 5.59
N TYR A 37 -17.45 -4.68 4.82
CA TYR A 37 -18.44 -5.61 5.34
C TYR A 37 -17.80 -6.64 6.27
N ARG A 38 -16.68 -7.21 5.88
CA ARG A 38 -15.90 -8.15 6.71
C ARG A 38 -15.37 -7.50 7.98
N ALA A 39 -14.84 -6.27 7.90
CA ALA A 39 -14.40 -5.53 9.07
C ALA A 39 -15.56 -5.30 10.07
N ARG A 40 -16.78 -5.01 9.57
CA ARG A 40 -17.98 -4.91 10.42
C ARG A 40 -18.35 -6.21 11.11
N PHE A 41 -18.20 -7.34 10.43
CA PHE A 41 -18.46 -8.64 11.05
C PHE A 41 -17.46 -8.95 12.17
N ALA A 42 -16.18 -8.63 11.98
CA ALA A 42 -15.18 -8.79 13.03
C ALA A 42 -15.54 -7.99 14.28
N LYS A 43 -16.03 -6.77 14.16
CA LYS A 43 -16.53 -5.97 15.29
C LYS A 43 -17.73 -6.55 16.00
N ARG A 44 -18.54 -7.35 15.31
CA ARG A 44 -19.67 -8.06 15.92
C ARG A 44 -19.25 -9.36 16.58
N GLY A 45 -17.95 -9.61 16.78
CA GLY A 45 -17.41 -10.77 17.45
C GLY A 45 -17.19 -12.00 16.57
N PHE A 46 -17.37 -11.87 15.23
CA PHE A 46 -16.99 -12.93 14.30
C PHE A 46 -15.47 -13.04 14.23
N LYS A 47 -14.95 -14.23 14.45
CA LYS A 47 -13.51 -14.49 14.40
C LYS A 47 -13.05 -14.59 12.96
N TRP A 48 -12.07 -13.79 12.59
CA TRP A 48 -11.48 -13.75 11.25
C TRP A 48 -11.10 -15.12 10.69
N LYS A 49 -10.58 -16.01 11.56
CA LYS A 49 -10.19 -17.36 11.19
C LYS A 49 -11.33 -18.30 10.90
N LYS A 50 -12.40 -18.16 11.69
CA LYS A 50 -13.42 -19.22 11.81
C LYS A 50 -14.66 -18.89 11.02
N ASP A 51 -15.02 -17.62 10.99
CA ASP A 51 -16.34 -17.18 10.54
C ASP A 51 -16.27 -16.38 9.24
N ILE A 52 -15.09 -15.87 8.87
CA ILE A 52 -14.92 -15.02 7.71
C ILE A 52 -13.81 -15.57 6.82
N GLN A 53 -14.18 -16.02 5.64
CA GLN A 53 -13.21 -16.47 4.65
C GLN A 53 -12.51 -15.27 4.02
N LEU A 54 -11.20 -15.14 4.30
CA LEU A 54 -10.38 -14.10 3.72
C LEU A 54 -9.76 -14.60 2.42
N ILE A 55 -10.14 -13.98 1.32
CA ILE A 55 -9.46 -14.18 0.05
C ILE A 55 -8.30 -13.17 -0.01
N GLY A 56 -7.06 -13.66 0.01
CA GLY A 56 -5.86 -12.90 -0.30
C GLY A 56 -5.35 -11.92 0.76
N ASN A 57 -5.38 -12.26 1.98
CA ASN A 57 -4.76 -11.86 3.14
C ASN A 57 -4.51 -10.53 3.71
N PRO A 58 -3.79 -9.88 4.13
CA PRO A 58 -2.90 -10.08 5.24
C PRO A 58 -3.42 -9.50 6.57
N PHE A 59 -2.86 -9.98 7.64
CA PHE A 59 -3.26 -9.66 8.99
C PHE A 59 -3.26 -8.16 9.33
N TRP A 60 -2.39 -7.36 8.69
CA TRP A 60 -2.32 -5.92 8.94
C TRP A 60 -3.46 -5.13 8.25
N LYS A 61 -3.97 -5.62 7.11
CA LYS A 61 -5.10 -4.97 6.41
C LYS A 61 -6.35 -4.96 7.27
N MET A 62 -6.59 -6.01 8.01
CA MET A 62 -7.80 -6.17 8.79
C MET A 62 -7.85 -5.27 10.03
N PRO A 63 -6.83 -5.20 10.90
CA PRO A 63 -6.78 -4.21 11.95
C PRO A 63 -6.85 -2.77 11.43
N LEU A 64 -6.21 -2.48 10.29
CA LEU A 64 -6.30 -1.16 9.67
C LEU A 64 -7.74 -0.86 9.21
N LEU A 65 -8.38 -1.79 8.53
CA LEU A 65 -9.77 -1.63 8.09
C LEU A 65 -10.73 -1.53 9.27
N ASP A 66 -10.51 -2.31 10.34
CA ASP A 66 -11.30 -2.23 11.55
C ASP A 66 -11.14 -0.86 12.24
N LEU A 67 -9.93 -0.36 12.34
CA LEU A 67 -9.64 0.98 12.86
C LEU A 67 -10.33 2.08 12.05
N LEU A 68 -10.26 2.00 10.73
CA LEU A 68 -10.76 3.04 9.83
C LEU A 68 -12.28 2.96 9.61
N TYR A 69 -12.84 1.78 9.64
CA TYR A 69 -14.23 1.52 9.27
C TYR A 69 -15.09 0.93 10.39
N GLY A 70 -14.49 0.62 11.51
CA GLY A 70 -15.13 -0.13 12.57
C GLY A 70 -16.27 0.57 13.31
N ASP A 71 -16.59 1.83 13.01
CA ASP A 71 -17.76 2.49 13.55
C ASP A 71 -18.95 2.35 12.58
N PRO A 72 -20.00 1.60 12.91
CA PRO A 72 -21.18 1.47 12.07
C PRO A 72 -21.91 2.80 11.82
N LYS A 73 -21.71 3.79 12.70
CA LYS A 73 -22.27 5.15 12.56
C LYS A 73 -21.32 6.12 11.86
N GLY A 74 -20.01 5.83 11.84
CA GLY A 74 -18.98 6.74 11.31
C GLY A 74 -18.85 6.75 9.79
N GLY A 75 -19.53 5.85 9.08
CA GLY A 75 -19.53 5.79 7.62
C GLY A 75 -18.12 5.61 7.02
N THR A 76 -17.96 6.08 5.80
CA THR A 76 -16.71 5.95 5.03
C THR A 76 -15.69 7.07 5.32
N ARG A 77 -16.06 8.07 6.12
CA ARG A 77 -15.30 9.34 6.27
C ARG A 77 -13.86 9.12 6.77
N ARG A 78 -13.67 8.30 7.82
CA ARG A 78 -12.31 8.03 8.34
C ARG A 78 -11.42 7.39 7.30
N LEU A 79 -11.99 6.47 6.55
CA LEU A 79 -11.30 5.80 5.47
C LEU A 79 -10.91 6.79 4.37
N ARG A 80 -11.81 7.67 3.97
CA ARG A 80 -11.55 8.70 2.96
C ARG A 80 -10.48 9.68 3.43
N ILE A 81 -10.48 10.07 4.71
CA ILE A 81 -9.42 10.89 5.30
C ILE A 81 -8.07 10.16 5.20
N PHE A 82 -8.03 8.87 5.56
CA PHE A 82 -6.80 8.08 5.47
C PHE A 82 -6.31 7.96 4.02
N GLN A 83 -7.20 7.66 3.06
CA GLN A 83 -6.86 7.63 1.63
C GLN A 83 -6.28 8.96 1.16
N THR A 84 -6.91 10.06 1.55
CA THR A 84 -6.47 11.40 1.19
C THR A 84 -5.09 11.71 1.76
N ALA A 85 -4.87 11.43 3.04
CA ALA A 85 -3.58 11.61 3.67
C ALA A 85 -2.48 10.78 2.99
N PHE A 86 -2.80 9.53 2.65
CA PHE A 86 -1.86 8.66 1.96
C PHE A 86 -1.59 9.10 0.52
N HIS A 87 -2.59 9.62 -0.18
CA HIS A 87 -2.42 10.20 -1.51
C HIS A 87 -1.51 11.44 -1.48
N ILE A 88 -1.70 12.34 -0.52
CA ILE A 88 -0.83 13.50 -0.30
C ILE A 88 0.61 13.04 -0.02
N PHE A 89 0.79 12.07 0.87
CA PHE A 89 2.09 11.46 1.16
C PHE A 89 2.74 10.91 -0.11
N SER A 90 1.99 10.16 -0.91
CA SER A 90 2.50 9.56 -2.15
C SER A 90 2.91 10.62 -3.18
N ALA A 91 2.11 11.68 -3.33
CA ALA A 91 2.46 12.82 -4.21
C ALA A 91 3.75 13.51 -3.74
N GLY A 92 3.91 13.66 -2.42
CA GLY A 92 5.15 14.16 -1.82
C GLY A 92 6.35 13.27 -2.09
N VAL A 93 6.18 11.95 -1.99
CA VAL A 93 7.24 10.96 -2.31
C VAL A 93 7.64 11.07 -3.78
N VAL A 94 6.67 11.12 -4.71
CA VAL A 94 6.93 11.28 -6.13
C VAL A 94 7.72 12.56 -6.42
N TYR A 95 7.29 13.67 -5.83
CA TYR A 95 8.01 14.94 -5.94
C TYR A 95 9.45 14.81 -5.44
N TYR A 96 9.63 14.35 -4.20
CA TYR A 96 10.94 14.28 -3.55
C TYR A 96 11.90 13.34 -4.31
N VAL A 97 11.44 12.15 -4.68
CA VAL A 97 12.25 11.18 -5.42
C VAL A 97 12.64 11.72 -6.80
N THR A 98 11.69 12.32 -7.52
CA THR A 98 12.01 12.92 -8.82
C THR A 98 13.04 14.04 -8.66
N TRP A 99 12.88 14.89 -7.66
CA TRP A 99 13.85 15.94 -7.36
C TRP A 99 15.23 15.35 -7.02
N SER A 100 15.30 14.34 -6.18
CA SER A 100 16.57 13.73 -5.76
C SER A 100 17.32 13.09 -6.93
N LEU A 101 16.60 12.47 -7.87
CA LEU A 101 17.19 11.79 -9.02
C LEU A 101 17.58 12.78 -10.16
N THR A 102 16.75 13.79 -10.39
CA THR A 102 16.94 14.71 -11.54
C THR A 102 17.62 16.02 -11.17
N GLN A 103 17.68 16.36 -9.89
CA GLN A 103 18.10 17.68 -9.36
C GLN A 103 17.31 18.85 -10.01
N SER A 104 16.15 18.57 -10.59
CA SER A 104 15.29 19.54 -11.27
C SER A 104 13.98 19.72 -10.49
N SER A 105 13.83 20.90 -9.88
CA SER A 105 12.58 21.24 -9.17
C SER A 105 11.38 21.30 -10.13
N LEU A 106 11.59 21.67 -11.40
CA LEU A 106 10.51 21.68 -12.38
C LEU A 106 10.06 20.28 -12.77
N ALA A 107 10.99 19.34 -13.00
CA ALA A 107 10.67 17.94 -13.25
C ALA A 107 9.91 17.33 -12.06
N ALA A 108 10.36 17.61 -10.85
CA ALA A 108 9.70 17.17 -9.62
C ALA A 108 8.28 17.74 -9.48
N LEU A 109 8.09 19.03 -9.76
CA LEU A 109 6.77 19.67 -9.76
C LEU A 109 5.83 18.99 -10.77
N ILE A 110 6.28 18.80 -12.02
CA ILE A 110 5.49 18.16 -13.06
C ILE A 110 5.11 16.74 -12.65
N ALA A 111 6.06 15.92 -12.18
CA ALA A 111 5.81 14.55 -11.76
C ALA A 111 4.83 14.49 -10.58
N GLY A 112 5.03 15.34 -9.57
CA GLY A 112 4.15 15.43 -8.41
C GLY A 112 2.72 15.85 -8.77
N LEU A 113 2.57 16.83 -9.66
CA LEU A 113 1.25 17.28 -10.16
C LEU A 113 0.57 16.20 -11.00
N LEU A 114 1.29 15.54 -11.90
CA LEU A 114 0.75 14.42 -12.66
C LEU A 114 0.24 13.32 -11.72
N TYR A 115 1.03 12.95 -10.71
CA TYR A 115 0.57 11.97 -9.73
C TYR A 115 -0.67 12.47 -8.95
N ALA A 116 -0.68 13.73 -8.52
CA ALA A 116 -1.79 14.32 -7.78
C ALA A 116 -3.11 14.31 -8.58
N PHE A 117 -3.06 14.48 -9.89
CA PHE A 117 -4.24 14.44 -10.76
C PHE A 117 -4.61 13.00 -11.16
N TYR A 118 -3.68 12.26 -11.77
CA TYR A 118 -3.98 10.91 -12.27
C TYR A 118 -4.22 9.91 -11.15
N GLY A 119 -3.56 10.09 -10.00
CA GLY A 119 -3.82 9.28 -8.81
C GLY A 119 -5.21 9.48 -8.21
N THR A 120 -6.04 10.36 -8.73
CA THR A 120 -7.45 10.54 -8.37
C THR A 120 -8.43 10.15 -9.47
N SER A 121 -7.94 9.54 -10.56
CA SER A 121 -8.80 9.05 -11.64
C SER A 121 -9.90 8.14 -11.08
N PRO A 122 -11.16 8.33 -11.49
CA PRO A 122 -12.27 7.49 -11.09
C PRO A 122 -12.02 5.99 -11.32
N ASP A 123 -11.41 5.65 -12.43
CA ASP A 123 -11.11 4.26 -12.79
C ASP A 123 -10.04 3.62 -11.89
N LEU A 124 -9.17 4.44 -11.29
CA LEU A 124 -8.12 3.95 -10.41
C LEU A 124 -8.49 4.03 -8.93
N ILE A 125 -9.30 5.01 -8.52
CA ILE A 125 -9.36 5.41 -7.11
C ILE A 125 -10.73 5.89 -6.62
N ALA A 126 -11.56 6.49 -7.45
CA ALA A 126 -12.74 7.22 -6.96
C ALA A 126 -13.77 6.31 -6.30
N GLY A 127 -13.93 5.11 -6.79
CA GLY A 127 -14.81 4.10 -6.24
C GLY A 127 -14.11 3.18 -5.26
N SER A 128 -12.87 2.79 -5.53
CA SER A 128 -12.18 1.75 -4.81
C SER A 128 -11.16 2.27 -3.79
N PHE A 129 -11.16 1.67 -2.62
CA PHE A 129 -9.99 1.64 -1.76
C PHE A 129 -9.04 0.60 -2.33
N ASN A 130 -8.44 0.94 -3.44
CA ASN A 130 -7.55 0.01 -4.06
C ASN A 130 -6.24 -0.04 -3.25
N PHE A 131 -5.89 -1.23 -2.75
CA PHE A 131 -4.61 -1.43 -2.06
C PHE A 131 -3.41 -1.09 -2.96
N GLU A 132 -3.63 -0.95 -4.25
CA GLU A 132 -2.65 -0.52 -5.23
C GLU A 132 -2.07 0.85 -4.93
N GLN A 133 -2.84 1.74 -4.34
CA GLN A 133 -2.35 3.05 -3.91
C GLN A 133 -1.24 2.94 -2.85
N PHE A 134 -1.29 1.89 -2.02
CA PHE A 134 -0.36 1.75 -0.90
C PHE A 134 1.00 1.22 -1.30
N TYR A 135 1.14 0.49 -2.41
CA TYR A 135 2.46 -0.01 -2.79
C TYR A 135 3.27 0.99 -3.62
N ILE A 136 2.60 1.89 -4.35
CA ILE A 136 3.27 2.82 -5.27
C ILE A 136 4.38 3.65 -4.59
N PRO A 137 4.14 4.38 -3.48
CA PRO A 137 5.19 5.18 -2.87
C PRO A 137 6.35 4.32 -2.36
N PHE A 138 6.08 3.12 -1.87
CA PHE A 138 7.14 2.22 -1.42
C PHE A 138 7.98 1.70 -2.57
N ILE A 139 7.40 1.38 -3.74
CA ILE A 139 8.17 1.01 -4.92
C ILE A 139 9.05 2.19 -5.36
N ILE A 140 8.49 3.38 -5.45
CA ILE A 140 9.23 4.59 -5.89
C ILE A 140 10.39 4.88 -4.90
N MET A 141 10.15 4.80 -3.60
CA MET A 141 11.22 4.94 -2.60
C MET A 141 12.27 3.83 -2.74
N GLY A 142 11.84 2.59 -2.92
CA GLY A 142 12.75 1.47 -3.12
C GLY A 142 13.69 1.68 -4.31
N LEU A 143 13.16 2.14 -5.44
CA LEU A 143 13.95 2.48 -6.63
C LEU A 143 14.94 3.61 -6.33
N ALA A 144 14.51 4.68 -5.65
CA ALA A 144 15.40 5.78 -5.28
C ALA A 144 16.55 5.32 -4.38
N PHE A 145 16.27 4.40 -3.45
CA PHE A 145 17.32 3.85 -2.58
C PHE A 145 18.26 2.92 -3.33
N VAL A 146 17.82 2.19 -4.36
CA VAL A 146 18.73 1.44 -5.24
C VAL A 146 19.71 2.39 -5.94
N GLU A 147 19.22 3.51 -6.46
CA GLU A 147 20.05 4.53 -7.13
C GLU A 147 20.99 5.27 -6.16
N SER A 148 20.63 5.33 -4.87
CA SER A 148 21.46 6.01 -3.85
C SER A 148 22.73 5.24 -3.49
N GLY A 149 22.88 4.00 -3.93
CA GLY A 149 24.11 3.22 -3.77
C GLY A 149 23.95 1.98 -2.87
N PRO A 150 25.03 1.20 -2.73
CA PRO A 150 25.00 -0.11 -2.06
C PRO A 150 24.65 -0.04 -0.57
N GLU A 151 24.95 1.06 0.09
CA GLU A 151 24.66 1.28 1.52
C GLU A 151 23.16 1.34 1.82
N SER A 152 22.38 1.75 0.83
CA SER A 152 20.91 1.86 0.91
C SER A 152 20.18 0.56 0.57
N ALA A 153 20.89 -0.50 0.23
CA ALA A 153 20.31 -1.76 -0.27
C ALA A 153 19.28 -2.38 0.72
N LEU A 154 19.57 -2.32 2.03
CA LEU A 154 18.63 -2.82 3.05
C LEU A 154 17.32 -2.03 3.04
N ILE A 155 17.41 -0.71 2.96
CA ILE A 155 16.24 0.19 2.98
C ILE A 155 15.43 0.01 1.70
N ALA A 156 16.11 -0.10 0.54
CA ALA A 156 15.47 -0.43 -0.73
C ALA A 156 14.66 -1.73 -0.63
N GLY A 157 15.29 -2.78 -0.08
CA GLY A 157 14.63 -4.05 0.17
C GLY A 157 13.42 -3.94 1.09
N LEU A 158 13.56 -3.25 2.22
CA LEU A 158 12.44 -2.99 3.15
C LEU A 158 11.27 -2.29 2.45
N CYS A 159 11.54 -1.32 1.59
CA CYS A 159 10.51 -0.63 0.81
C CYS A 159 9.78 -1.62 -0.13
N PHE A 160 10.49 -2.45 -0.88
CA PHE A 160 9.85 -3.47 -1.73
C PHE A 160 9.07 -4.51 -0.92
N GLY A 161 9.60 -4.92 0.24
CA GLY A 161 8.89 -5.79 1.16
C GLY A 161 7.60 -5.17 1.71
N LEU A 162 7.61 -3.89 2.08
CA LEU A 162 6.40 -3.15 2.48
C LEU A 162 5.40 -3.03 1.35
N ALA A 163 5.86 -2.78 0.11
CA ALA A 163 5.00 -2.80 -1.07
C ALA A 163 4.30 -4.15 -1.23
N SER A 164 4.99 -5.26 -0.99
CA SER A 164 4.43 -6.62 -1.10
C SER A 164 3.32 -6.90 -0.08
N LEU A 165 3.34 -6.23 1.06
CA LEU A 165 2.24 -6.31 2.03
C LEU A 165 0.94 -5.72 1.47
N ALA A 166 1.01 -4.72 0.61
CA ALA A 166 -0.16 -4.18 -0.06
C ALA A 166 -0.64 -5.09 -1.20
N LYS A 167 0.28 -5.62 -2.01
CA LYS A 167 -0.01 -6.54 -3.11
C LYS A 167 1.16 -7.49 -3.33
N VAL A 168 0.95 -8.78 -3.13
CA VAL A 168 2.02 -9.79 -3.21
C VAL A 168 2.74 -9.82 -4.56
N THR A 169 2.03 -9.47 -5.64
CA THR A 169 2.62 -9.42 -6.99
C THR A 169 3.76 -8.40 -7.11
N THR A 170 3.84 -7.43 -6.21
CA THR A 170 4.96 -6.46 -6.21
C THR A 170 6.29 -7.08 -5.77
N LEU A 171 6.29 -8.30 -5.23
CA LEU A 171 7.54 -9.04 -4.98
C LEU A 171 8.39 -9.23 -6.24
N ILE A 172 7.79 -9.15 -7.43
CA ILE A 172 8.55 -9.22 -8.69
C ILE A 172 9.58 -8.10 -8.83
N PHE A 173 9.37 -6.95 -8.17
CA PHE A 173 10.34 -5.86 -8.17
C PHE A 173 11.63 -6.22 -7.43
N VAL A 174 11.58 -7.16 -6.49
CA VAL A 174 12.77 -7.59 -5.72
C VAL A 174 13.81 -8.21 -6.65
N PRO A 175 13.57 -9.36 -7.33
CA PRO A 175 14.55 -9.92 -8.24
C PRO A 175 14.85 -8.99 -9.42
N ALA A 176 13.86 -8.23 -9.92
CA ALA A 176 14.07 -7.26 -11.00
C ALA A 176 15.08 -6.15 -10.62
N MET A 177 15.15 -5.75 -9.35
CA MET A 177 16.09 -4.74 -8.87
C MET A 177 17.38 -5.37 -8.30
N MET A 178 17.33 -6.59 -7.80
CA MET A 178 18.54 -7.31 -7.36
C MET A 178 19.52 -7.54 -8.51
N LEU A 179 19.03 -7.83 -9.71
CA LEU A 179 19.89 -8.09 -10.87
C LEU A 179 20.75 -6.87 -11.26
N PRO A 180 20.18 -5.68 -11.53
CA PRO A 180 20.99 -4.49 -11.82
C PRO A 180 21.85 -4.09 -10.62
N ALA A 181 21.39 -4.22 -9.39
CA ALA A 181 22.21 -3.95 -8.21
C ALA A 181 23.39 -4.90 -8.09
N ALA A 182 23.24 -6.19 -8.42
CA ALA A 182 24.32 -7.15 -8.45
C ALA A 182 25.37 -6.82 -9.53
N ILE A 183 24.92 -6.36 -10.69
CA ILE A 183 25.79 -5.95 -11.80
C ILE A 183 26.57 -4.67 -11.44
N THR A 184 25.88 -3.70 -10.85
CA THR A 184 26.47 -2.36 -10.60
C THR A 184 27.31 -2.33 -9.31
N TYR A 185 26.82 -2.95 -8.24
CA TYR A 185 27.41 -2.84 -6.88
C TYR A 185 27.95 -4.16 -6.33
N GLY A 186 27.77 -5.26 -7.07
CA GLY A 186 28.16 -6.59 -6.65
C GLY A 186 27.06 -7.36 -5.92
N ILE A 187 27.34 -8.65 -5.70
CA ILE A 187 26.33 -9.60 -5.16
C ILE A 187 25.90 -9.29 -3.72
N LYS A 188 26.80 -8.73 -2.90
CA LYS A 188 26.52 -8.48 -1.48
C LYS A 188 25.39 -7.48 -1.27
N PRO A 189 25.36 -6.29 -1.88
CA PRO A 189 24.21 -5.37 -1.80
C PRO A 189 22.91 -5.98 -2.32
N ALA A 190 22.96 -6.74 -3.42
CA ALA A 190 21.80 -7.43 -3.94
C ALA A 190 21.19 -8.42 -2.92
N LEU A 191 22.02 -9.22 -2.25
CA LEU A 191 21.57 -10.14 -1.20
C LEU A 191 21.01 -9.39 0.01
N ILE A 192 21.63 -8.28 0.42
CA ILE A 192 21.12 -7.43 1.51
C ILE A 192 19.74 -6.87 1.17
N MET A 193 19.52 -6.43 -0.09
CA MET A 193 18.22 -5.96 -0.57
C MET A 193 17.19 -7.10 -0.51
N GLY A 194 17.54 -8.31 -0.96
CA GLY A 194 16.66 -9.47 -0.87
C GLY A 194 16.27 -9.79 0.59
N LEU A 195 17.24 -9.76 1.52
CA LEU A 195 16.97 -9.91 2.94
C LEU A 195 16.06 -8.82 3.49
N GLY A 196 16.30 -7.57 3.12
CA GLY A 196 15.44 -6.44 3.48
C GLY A 196 13.99 -6.66 3.05
N ALA A 197 13.78 -7.13 1.82
CA ALA A 197 12.44 -7.43 1.30
C ALA A 197 11.78 -8.62 2.00
N ALA A 198 12.55 -9.60 2.43
CA ALA A 198 12.05 -10.77 3.14
C ALA A 198 11.50 -10.42 4.54
N ILE A 199 12.06 -9.42 5.23
CA ILE A 199 11.66 -9.08 6.60
C ILE A 199 10.17 -8.78 6.76
N PRO A 200 9.57 -7.78 6.07
CA PRO A 200 8.15 -7.51 6.19
C PRO A 200 7.28 -8.69 5.74
N THR A 201 7.70 -9.38 4.69
CA THR A 201 6.98 -10.54 4.14
C THR A 201 6.96 -11.70 5.13
N LEU A 202 8.09 -12.01 5.77
CA LEU A 202 8.19 -13.06 6.77
C LEU A 202 7.39 -12.71 8.03
N ILE A 203 7.47 -11.47 8.52
CA ILE A 203 6.68 -11.02 9.67
C ILE A 203 5.20 -11.20 9.38
N SER A 204 4.73 -10.77 8.20
CA SER A 204 3.36 -10.94 7.78
C SER A 204 2.96 -12.43 7.71
N SER A 205 3.78 -13.25 7.08
CA SER A 205 3.50 -14.69 6.93
C SER A 205 3.47 -15.43 8.26
N LEU A 206 4.40 -15.11 9.17
CA LEU A 206 4.43 -15.70 10.52
C LEU A 206 3.19 -15.29 11.32
N THR A 207 2.77 -14.05 11.21
CA THR A 207 1.56 -13.56 11.90
C THR A 207 0.31 -14.18 11.30
N ASP A 208 0.24 -14.30 9.97
CA ASP A 208 -0.85 -15.00 9.28
C ASP A 208 -0.90 -16.48 9.69
N TRP A 209 0.24 -17.13 9.85
CA TRP A 209 0.34 -18.50 10.34
C TRP A 209 -0.14 -18.63 11.80
N GLN A 210 0.34 -17.76 12.69
CA GLN A 210 -0.10 -17.73 14.10
C GLN A 210 -1.60 -17.47 14.22
N LEU A 211 -2.14 -16.60 13.37
CA LEU A 211 -3.58 -16.35 13.29
C LEU A 211 -4.34 -17.47 12.56
N GLY A 212 -3.63 -18.48 11.95
CA GLY A 212 -4.17 -19.66 11.27
C GLY A 212 -4.84 -19.35 9.94
N TYR A 213 -4.47 -18.26 9.30
CA TYR A 213 -4.91 -17.95 7.93
C TYR A 213 -4.35 -18.93 6.89
N LEU A 214 -3.19 -19.50 7.18
CA LEU A 214 -2.49 -20.45 6.31
C LEU A 214 -2.83 -21.93 6.63
N ASP A 215 -3.64 -22.19 7.64
CA ASP A 215 -4.02 -23.56 7.99
C ASP A 215 -4.99 -24.14 6.94
N ALA A 216 -4.46 -25.10 6.17
CA ALA A 216 -5.22 -25.78 5.13
C ALA A 216 -6.42 -26.58 5.66
N THR A 217 -6.38 -26.99 6.92
CA THR A 217 -7.49 -27.71 7.59
C THR A 217 -8.64 -26.79 7.90
N SER A 218 -8.39 -25.53 8.24
CA SER A 218 -9.43 -24.53 8.46
C SER A 218 -10.19 -24.19 7.18
N ARG A 219 -9.52 -24.22 6.01
CA ARG A 219 -10.16 -24.00 4.70
C ARG A 219 -11.19 -25.08 4.37
N LYS A 220 -10.90 -26.35 4.68
CA LYS A 220 -11.80 -27.47 4.41
C LYS A 220 -13.05 -27.44 5.30
N GLN A 221 -12.92 -27.10 6.57
CA GLN A 221 -14.05 -27.00 7.49
C GLN A 221 -14.98 -25.81 7.19
N ASN A 222 -14.43 -24.67 6.77
CA ASN A 222 -15.22 -23.48 6.46
C ASN A 222 -15.99 -23.63 5.14
N GLY A 223 -15.42 -24.28 4.14
CA GLY A 223 -16.12 -24.58 2.88
C GLY A 223 -17.36 -25.47 3.09
N THR A 224 -17.27 -26.42 4.00
CA THR A 224 -18.39 -27.33 4.30
C THR A 224 -19.50 -26.65 5.12
N ARG A 225 -19.16 -25.69 5.98
CA ARG A 225 -20.15 -24.96 6.80
C ARG A 225 -20.91 -23.89 6.00
N LEU A 226 -20.27 -23.18 5.09
CA LEU A 226 -20.96 -22.24 4.19
C LEU A 226 -21.99 -22.96 3.31
N ALA A 227 -21.65 -24.15 2.81
CA ALA A 227 -22.57 -24.96 2.01
C ALA A 227 -23.78 -25.48 2.81
N THR A 228 -23.66 -25.65 4.11
CA THR A 228 -24.78 -26.06 5.00
C THR A 228 -25.63 -24.90 5.50
N THR A 229 -25.11 -23.69 5.53
CA THR A 229 -25.87 -22.50 6.01
C THR A 229 -26.67 -21.83 4.88
N LEU A 230 -26.36 -22.17 3.63
CA LEU A 230 -27.05 -21.67 2.42
C LEU A 230 -28.11 -22.67 1.89
N ARG A 231 -28.35 -23.77 2.58
CA ARG A 231 -29.47 -24.70 2.38
C ARG A 231 -30.54 -24.50 3.46
#